data_a3d52de5199aee69842c30e73f9fb898
#
_entry.id   a3d52de5199aee69842c30e73f9fb898
#
_cell.length_a   1.000
_cell.length_b   1.000
_cell.length_c   1.000
_cell.angle_alpha   90.00
_cell.angle_beta   90.00
_cell.angle_gamma   90.00
#
_symmetry.space_group_name_H-M   'P 1'
#
loop_
_entity.id
_entity.type
_entity.pdbx_description
1 polymer ?
#
loop_
_entity_poly.entity_id
_entity_poly.type
_entity_poly.pdbx_seq_one_letter_code
_entity_poly.pdbx_strand_id
1 'polypeptide(L)'
;SISRFCREIGFKDFNELKIQLIRFQMESKQATNKFHYQTMLGRSLVDSYLTSVIENLTYMVTPDMESRINQLAEDIERYEKVAAFGYMHSENAALSLQYDLQTSRKIIYTSLRFADQVDYLSHVSESDLIIIFSDMATYFHRVFARVKPFKDTLHKPKIYMVTGNEHSALEYVDTYIRYHSRHDYASHPYPLMVIASLISLAYASRCEMNVNF
;
A
#
# COMPACT_ATOMS: atom_id res chain seq x y z
N SER A 1 -17.89 -29.08 -14.56
CA SER A 1 -18.20 -28.06 -15.60
C SER A 1 -17.44 -26.78 -15.26
N ILE A 2 -17.15 -25.96 -16.27
CA ILE A 2 -16.47 -24.65 -16.13
C ILE A 2 -17.18 -23.78 -15.09
N SER A 3 -18.51 -23.76 -15.09
CA SER A 3 -19.30 -22.97 -14.12
C SER A 3 -19.13 -23.46 -12.65
N ARG A 4 -18.83 -24.74 -12.44
CA ARG A 4 -18.55 -25.27 -11.11
C ARG A 4 -17.16 -24.85 -10.67
N PHE A 5 -16.18 -24.95 -11.55
CA PHE A 5 -14.82 -24.46 -11.29
C PHE A 5 -14.80 -22.96 -10.96
N CYS A 6 -15.51 -22.13 -11.74
CA CYS A 6 -15.59 -20.70 -11.43
C CYS A 6 -16.14 -20.42 -10.03
N ARG A 7 -17.17 -21.16 -9.59
CA ARG A 7 -17.74 -21.03 -8.25
C ARG A 7 -16.80 -21.55 -7.14
N GLU A 8 -16.08 -22.63 -7.39
CA GLU A 8 -15.09 -23.17 -6.45
C GLU A 8 -13.90 -22.21 -6.20
N ILE A 9 -13.52 -21.39 -7.23
CA ILE A 9 -12.49 -20.37 -7.10
C ILE A 9 -13.03 -18.97 -6.74
N GLY A 10 -14.33 -18.87 -6.40
CA GLY A 10 -14.94 -17.67 -5.86
C GLY A 10 -15.56 -16.70 -6.86
N PHE A 11 -15.74 -17.11 -8.14
CA PHE A 11 -16.45 -16.33 -9.15
C PHE A 11 -17.87 -16.82 -9.36
N LYS A 12 -18.78 -15.89 -9.59
CA LYS A 12 -20.20 -16.19 -9.82
C LYS A 12 -20.40 -17.04 -11.08
N ASP A 13 -19.69 -16.72 -12.14
CA ASP A 13 -19.75 -17.41 -13.42
C ASP A 13 -18.46 -17.20 -14.26
N PHE A 14 -18.44 -17.77 -15.46
CA PHE A 14 -17.29 -17.66 -16.38
C PHE A 14 -17.10 -16.23 -16.92
N ASN A 15 -18.16 -15.46 -17.07
CA ASN A 15 -18.04 -14.07 -17.54
C ASN A 15 -17.36 -13.19 -16.48
N GLU A 16 -17.69 -13.36 -15.22
CA GLU A 16 -17.02 -12.66 -14.14
C GLU A 16 -15.52 -13.04 -14.07
N LEU A 17 -15.21 -14.34 -14.15
CA LEU A 17 -13.81 -14.80 -14.25
C LEU A 17 -13.09 -14.17 -15.45
N LYS A 18 -13.73 -14.15 -16.62
CA LYS A 18 -13.17 -13.56 -17.84
C LYS A 18 -12.90 -12.06 -17.68
N ILE A 19 -13.84 -11.32 -17.11
CA ILE A 19 -13.69 -9.88 -16.82
C ILE A 19 -12.51 -9.65 -15.86
N GLN A 20 -12.41 -10.45 -14.82
CA GLN A 20 -11.31 -10.34 -13.85
C GLN A 20 -9.97 -10.72 -14.45
N LEU A 21 -9.92 -11.73 -15.32
CA LEU A 21 -8.71 -12.09 -16.06
C LEU A 21 -8.28 -10.99 -17.04
N ILE A 22 -9.24 -10.35 -17.73
CA ILE A 22 -8.95 -9.21 -18.63
C ILE A 22 -8.42 -8.02 -17.81
N ARG A 23 -9.05 -7.70 -16.67
CA ARG A 23 -8.54 -6.68 -15.76
C ARG A 23 -7.16 -7.01 -15.24
N PHE A 24 -6.94 -8.24 -14.81
CA PHE A 24 -5.64 -8.72 -14.35
C PHE A 24 -4.57 -8.64 -15.47
N GLN A 25 -4.94 -8.96 -16.71
CA GLN A 25 -4.04 -8.78 -17.86
C GLN A 25 -3.76 -7.32 -18.19
N MET A 26 -4.74 -6.42 -18.02
CA MET A 26 -4.53 -4.99 -18.19
C MET A 26 -3.66 -4.41 -17.07
N GLU A 27 -3.93 -4.78 -15.82
CA GLU A 27 -3.13 -4.43 -14.66
C GLU A 27 -1.71 -5.04 -14.73
N SER A 28 -1.58 -6.29 -15.20
CA SER A 28 -0.29 -6.93 -15.41
C SER A 28 0.49 -6.36 -16.59
N LYS A 29 -0.17 -5.89 -17.64
CA LYS A 29 0.51 -5.17 -18.72
C LYS A 29 1.08 -3.83 -18.26
N GLN A 30 0.42 -3.14 -17.33
CA GLN A 30 0.99 -1.95 -16.68
C GLN A 30 2.11 -2.33 -15.69
N ALA A 31 1.95 -3.42 -14.93
CA ALA A 31 2.97 -3.93 -14.02
C ALA A 31 4.17 -4.58 -14.75
N THR A 32 3.96 -5.18 -15.92
CA THR A 32 5.03 -5.81 -16.74
C THR A 32 5.89 -4.82 -17.51
N ASN A 33 5.56 -3.53 -17.49
CA ASN A 33 6.46 -2.49 -18.02
C ASN A 33 7.84 -2.48 -17.32
N LYS A 34 7.98 -3.08 -16.14
CA LYS A 34 9.28 -3.33 -15.51
C LYS A 34 10.29 -4.07 -16.41
N PHE A 35 9.83 -4.81 -17.39
CA PHE A 35 10.66 -5.66 -18.26
C PHE A 35 10.67 -5.21 -19.72
N HIS A 36 10.08 -4.08 -20.07
CA HIS A 36 10.17 -3.51 -21.40
C HIS A 36 11.50 -2.77 -21.59
N TYR A 37 12.55 -3.53 -21.88
CA TYR A 37 13.90 -3.04 -22.15
C TYR A 37 14.07 -2.26 -23.45
N GLN A 38 13.02 -2.12 -24.28
CA GLN A 38 13.11 -1.53 -25.62
C GLN A 38 13.56 -0.06 -25.64
N THR A 39 13.40 0.67 -24.54
CA THR A 39 13.83 2.06 -24.40
C THR A 39 15.30 2.23 -24.01
N MET A 40 16.01 1.14 -23.72
CA MET A 40 17.39 1.15 -23.22
C MET A 40 18.45 0.86 -24.28
N LEU A 41 18.07 0.75 -25.56
CA LEU A 41 18.99 0.51 -26.66
C LEU A 41 20.01 1.65 -26.78
N GLY A 42 21.27 1.34 -26.51
CA GLY A 42 22.41 2.25 -26.66
C GLY A 42 22.86 3.00 -25.42
N ARG A 43 22.24 2.78 -24.24
CA ARG A 43 22.66 3.34 -22.94
C ARG A 43 23.06 2.23 -21.95
N SER A 44 23.88 2.62 -20.96
CA SER A 44 24.14 1.73 -19.81
C SER A 44 22.82 1.40 -19.12
N LEU A 45 22.57 0.09 -18.88
CA LEU A 45 21.40 -0.39 -18.15
C LEU A 45 21.34 0.24 -16.74
N VAL A 46 22.50 0.29 -16.06
CA VAL A 46 22.61 0.81 -14.69
C VAL A 46 22.27 2.29 -14.69
N ASP A 47 22.88 3.09 -15.56
CA ASP A 47 22.65 4.53 -15.60
C ASP A 47 21.21 4.87 -15.96
N SER A 48 20.63 4.15 -16.93
CA SER A 48 19.25 4.35 -17.35
C SER A 48 18.26 4.03 -16.21
N TYR A 49 18.51 2.92 -15.51
CA TYR A 49 17.65 2.51 -14.40
C TYR A 49 17.74 3.47 -13.22
N LEU A 50 18.96 3.82 -12.79
CA LEU A 50 19.17 4.76 -11.66
C LEU A 50 18.60 6.14 -11.97
N THR A 51 18.81 6.65 -13.18
CA THR A 51 18.22 7.93 -13.62
C THR A 51 16.69 7.89 -13.50
N SER A 52 16.05 6.82 -14.01
CA SER A 52 14.60 6.67 -13.93
C SER A 52 14.10 6.55 -12.48
N VAL A 53 14.82 5.87 -11.60
CA VAL A 53 14.49 5.79 -10.17
C VAL A 53 14.54 7.18 -9.54
N ILE A 54 15.63 7.93 -9.76
CA ILE A 54 15.79 9.30 -9.23
C ILE A 54 14.68 10.22 -9.72
N GLU A 55 14.38 10.18 -11.03
CA GLU A 55 13.31 10.97 -11.62
C GLU A 55 11.94 10.63 -11.01
N ASN A 56 11.64 9.34 -10.81
CA ASN A 56 10.40 8.92 -10.17
C ASN A 56 10.30 9.37 -8.71
N LEU A 57 11.39 9.30 -7.96
CA LEU A 57 11.44 9.76 -6.57
C LEU A 57 11.28 11.28 -6.46
N THR A 58 11.83 12.03 -7.41
CA THR A 58 11.63 13.48 -7.47
C THR A 58 10.19 13.83 -7.86
N TYR A 59 9.62 13.09 -8.80
CA TYR A 59 8.25 13.31 -9.30
C TYR A 59 7.16 12.94 -8.29
N MET A 60 7.44 12.01 -7.35
CA MET A 60 6.43 11.47 -6.45
C MET A 60 5.81 12.48 -5.48
N VAL A 61 6.47 13.61 -5.23
CA VAL A 61 6.07 14.54 -4.17
C VAL A 61 4.78 15.27 -4.54
N THR A 62 3.79 15.23 -3.65
CA THR A 62 2.53 15.97 -3.75
C THR A 62 2.48 17.10 -2.72
N PRO A 63 1.72 18.19 -2.98
CA PRO A 63 1.68 19.35 -2.09
C PRO A 63 1.20 19.06 -0.66
N ASP A 64 0.36 18.04 -0.46
CA ASP A 64 -0.21 17.67 0.84
C ASP A 64 0.51 16.49 1.50
N MET A 65 1.54 15.92 0.88
CA MET A 65 2.22 14.71 1.35
C MET A 65 2.76 14.88 2.77
N GLU A 66 3.48 15.96 3.05
CA GLU A 66 4.07 16.21 4.36
C GLU A 66 2.99 16.34 5.46
N SER A 67 1.91 17.08 5.19
CA SER A 67 0.83 17.23 6.17
C SER A 67 0.12 15.90 6.45
N ARG A 68 -0.07 15.05 5.44
CA ARG A 68 -0.65 13.71 5.58
C ARG A 68 0.25 12.76 6.33
N ILE A 69 1.55 12.82 6.10
CA ILE A 69 2.55 12.02 6.83
C ILE A 69 2.56 12.42 8.31
N ASN A 70 2.57 13.71 8.61
CA ASN A 70 2.53 14.21 9.99
C ASN A 70 1.22 13.84 10.70
N GLN A 71 0.08 13.89 10.01
CA GLN A 71 -1.21 13.43 10.52
C GLN A 71 -1.18 11.93 10.85
N LEU A 72 -0.59 11.10 9.97
CA LEU A 72 -0.45 9.67 10.23
C LEU A 72 0.49 9.40 11.41
N ALA A 73 1.62 10.12 11.52
CA ALA A 73 2.55 9.98 12.65
C ALA A 73 1.86 10.31 14.00
N GLU A 74 1.00 11.33 14.04
CA GLU A 74 0.19 11.64 15.19
C GLU A 74 -0.81 10.53 15.52
N ASP A 75 -1.48 9.97 14.52
CA ASP A 75 -2.40 8.85 14.75
C ASP A 75 -1.66 7.58 15.21
N ILE A 76 -0.46 7.29 14.67
CA ILE A 76 0.37 6.18 15.15
C ILE A 76 0.70 6.32 16.64
N GLU A 77 0.96 7.54 17.11
CA GLU A 77 1.18 7.82 18.53
C GLU A 77 -0.08 7.56 19.37
N ARG A 78 -1.22 8.04 18.88
CA ARG A 78 -2.51 8.01 19.60
C ARG A 78 -3.12 6.61 19.70
N TYR A 79 -3.00 5.80 18.65
CA TYR A 79 -3.59 4.47 18.59
C TYR A 79 -2.69 3.44 19.27
N GLU A 80 -3.27 2.63 20.17
CA GLU A 80 -2.54 1.55 20.82
C GLU A 80 -2.28 0.41 19.84
N LYS A 81 -3.31 0.03 19.06
CA LYS A 81 -3.24 -1.04 18.06
C LYS A 81 -3.07 -0.45 16.67
N VAL A 82 -1.92 -0.67 16.09
CA VAL A 82 -1.57 -0.23 14.74
C VAL A 82 -1.12 -1.43 13.93
N ALA A 83 -1.63 -1.55 12.72
CA ALA A 83 -1.15 -2.56 11.77
C ALA A 83 -0.84 -1.92 10.42
N ALA A 84 0.19 -2.43 9.74
CA ALA A 84 0.59 -2.00 8.41
C ALA A 84 0.61 -3.20 7.46
N PHE A 85 0.00 -3.08 6.30
CA PHE A 85 -0.13 -4.16 5.34
C PHE A 85 0.17 -3.71 3.91
N GLY A 86 0.54 -4.68 3.09
CA GLY A 86 0.72 -4.55 1.65
C GLY A 86 0.61 -5.92 1.01
N TYR A 87 0.67 -5.96 -0.31
CA TYR A 87 0.66 -7.20 -1.06
C TYR A 87 1.85 -7.26 -2.02
N MET A 88 2.54 -8.40 -2.06
CA MET A 88 3.77 -8.59 -2.84
C MET A 88 4.83 -7.53 -2.48
N HIS A 89 5.36 -6.79 -3.46
CA HIS A 89 6.40 -5.80 -3.21
C HIS A 89 5.99 -4.67 -2.25
N SER A 90 4.69 -4.35 -2.16
CA SER A 90 4.19 -3.33 -1.25
C SER A 90 4.27 -3.75 0.22
N GLU A 91 4.32 -5.05 0.52
CA GLU A 91 4.48 -5.56 1.89
C GLU A 91 5.84 -5.19 2.49
N ASN A 92 6.87 -5.00 1.65
CA ASN A 92 8.19 -4.56 2.11
C ASN A 92 8.14 -3.16 2.76
N ALA A 93 7.27 -2.27 2.26
CA ALA A 93 7.08 -0.96 2.87
C ALA A 93 6.45 -1.06 4.27
N ALA A 94 5.47 -1.95 4.44
CA ALA A 94 4.87 -2.22 5.75
C ALA A 94 5.88 -2.81 6.73
N LEU A 95 6.71 -3.75 6.27
CA LEU A 95 7.75 -4.37 7.07
C LEU A 95 8.85 -3.36 7.46
N SER A 96 9.27 -2.50 6.52
CA SER A 96 10.24 -1.43 6.81
C SER A 96 9.70 -0.49 7.87
N LEU A 97 8.43 -0.04 7.72
CA LEU A 97 7.78 0.81 8.71
C LEU A 97 7.76 0.15 10.11
N GLN A 98 7.46 -1.15 10.19
CA GLN A 98 7.47 -1.88 11.46
C GLN A 98 8.84 -1.82 12.13
N TYR A 99 9.91 -2.14 11.40
CA TYR A 99 11.27 -2.13 11.94
C TYR A 99 11.69 -0.73 12.39
N ASP A 100 11.41 0.29 11.59
CA ASP A 100 11.78 1.66 11.90
C ASP A 100 11.03 2.17 13.14
N LEU A 101 9.71 1.95 13.24
CA LEU A 101 8.91 2.35 14.41
C LEU A 101 9.32 1.61 15.67
N GLN A 102 9.76 0.35 15.57
CA GLN A 102 10.27 -0.41 16.69
C GLN A 102 11.51 0.24 17.32
N THR A 103 12.37 0.89 16.53
CA THR A 103 13.52 1.64 17.04
C THR A 103 13.08 2.82 17.92
N SER A 104 11.91 3.39 17.64
CA SER A 104 11.27 4.45 18.43
C SER A 104 10.26 3.92 19.47
N ARG A 105 10.39 2.62 19.84
CA ARG A 105 9.57 1.92 20.85
C ARG A 105 8.07 1.79 20.52
N LYS A 106 7.69 1.98 19.26
CA LYS A 106 6.32 1.71 18.79
C LYS A 106 6.28 0.35 18.12
N ILE A 107 5.49 -0.54 18.70
CA ILE A 107 5.25 -1.86 18.11
C ILE A 107 3.99 -1.79 17.27
N ILE A 108 4.11 -2.16 16.00
CA ILE A 108 2.97 -2.32 15.09
C ILE A 108 2.93 -3.77 14.57
N TYR A 109 1.76 -4.22 14.15
CA TYR A 109 1.61 -5.54 13.54
C TYR A 109 1.78 -5.46 12.03
N THR A 110 2.49 -6.43 11.45
CA THR A 110 2.50 -6.71 10.01
C THR A 110 2.67 -8.21 9.76
N SER A 111 2.33 -8.68 8.58
CA SER A 111 2.61 -10.04 8.12
C SER A 111 2.89 -10.04 6.63
N LEU A 112 3.88 -10.83 6.18
CA LEU A 112 4.15 -11.08 4.77
C LEU A 112 3.16 -12.09 4.16
N ARG A 113 2.47 -12.87 5.00
CA ARG A 113 1.45 -13.80 4.54
C ARG A 113 0.11 -13.08 4.39
N PHE A 114 -0.36 -12.96 3.15
CA PHE A 114 -1.63 -12.29 2.88
C PHE A 114 -2.82 -12.91 3.62
N ALA A 115 -2.80 -14.22 3.87
CA ALA A 115 -3.83 -14.90 4.66
C ALA A 115 -3.90 -14.37 6.10
N ASP A 116 -2.75 -14.11 6.73
CA ASP A 116 -2.68 -13.58 8.09
C ASP A 116 -3.14 -12.10 8.13
N GLN A 117 -2.84 -11.31 7.07
CA GLN A 117 -3.36 -9.96 6.93
C GLN A 117 -4.89 -9.96 6.84
N VAL A 118 -5.46 -10.87 6.04
CA VAL A 118 -6.92 -11.03 5.89
C VAL A 118 -7.56 -11.47 7.20
N ASP A 119 -6.94 -12.40 7.91
CA ASP A 119 -7.41 -12.86 9.22
C ASP A 119 -7.40 -11.70 10.23
N TYR A 120 -6.30 -10.96 10.33
CA TYR A 120 -6.22 -9.78 11.20
C TYR A 120 -7.34 -8.77 10.91
N LEU A 121 -7.56 -8.44 9.64
CA LEU A 121 -8.60 -7.49 9.21
C LEU A 121 -10.02 -7.97 9.54
N SER A 122 -10.23 -9.28 9.74
CA SER A 122 -11.53 -9.84 10.15
C SER A 122 -11.83 -9.63 11.63
N HIS A 123 -10.83 -9.22 12.44
CA HIS A 123 -10.93 -9.07 13.89
C HIS A 123 -10.67 -7.62 14.38
N VAL A 124 -10.50 -6.67 13.45
CA VAL A 124 -10.27 -5.25 13.79
C VAL A 124 -11.53 -4.57 14.30
N SER A 125 -11.32 -3.51 15.06
CA SER A 125 -12.36 -2.66 15.64
C SER A 125 -12.11 -1.18 15.34
N GLU A 126 -13.01 -0.32 15.76
CA GLU A 126 -12.89 1.15 15.63
C GLU A 126 -11.67 1.72 16.40
N SER A 127 -11.13 0.98 17.38
CA SER A 127 -9.95 1.36 18.14
C SER A 127 -8.62 1.02 17.44
N ASP A 128 -8.68 0.43 16.25
CA ASP A 128 -7.50 0.03 15.49
C ASP A 128 -7.16 1.06 14.40
N LEU A 129 -5.87 1.24 14.13
CA LEU A 129 -5.34 2.00 13.01
C LEU A 129 -4.71 1.04 11.99
N ILE A 130 -5.18 1.11 10.75
CA ILE A 130 -4.69 0.28 9.65
C ILE A 130 -4.02 1.15 8.60
N ILE A 131 -2.79 0.80 8.23
CA ILE A 131 -2.00 1.47 7.20
C ILE A 131 -1.84 0.50 6.02
N ILE A 132 -2.33 0.87 4.85
CA ILE A 132 -2.26 0.03 3.65
C ILE A 132 -1.30 0.65 2.64
N PHE A 133 -0.28 -0.10 2.26
CA PHE A 133 0.60 0.23 1.14
C PHE A 133 0.11 -0.48 -0.12
N SER A 134 -0.38 0.28 -1.11
CA SER A 134 -0.95 -0.29 -2.34
C SER A 134 -0.80 0.66 -3.52
N ASP A 135 0.25 0.50 -4.31
CA ASP A 135 0.55 1.38 -5.45
C ASP A 135 -0.68 1.69 -6.33
N MET A 136 -1.42 0.66 -6.74
CA MET A 136 -2.61 0.76 -7.59
C MET A 136 -3.94 0.82 -6.81
N ALA A 137 -3.90 0.95 -5.47
CA ALA A 137 -5.09 0.92 -4.59
C ALA A 137 -5.94 -0.37 -4.70
N THR A 138 -5.34 -1.49 -5.10
CA THR A 138 -6.07 -2.76 -5.35
C THR A 138 -6.09 -3.70 -4.13
N TYR A 139 -5.45 -3.34 -3.03
CA TYR A 139 -5.32 -4.20 -1.84
C TYR A 139 -6.68 -4.71 -1.35
N PHE A 140 -7.63 -3.81 -1.11
CA PHE A 140 -8.92 -4.19 -0.57
C PHE A 140 -9.79 -4.99 -1.56
N HIS A 141 -9.62 -4.83 -2.87
CA HIS A 141 -10.29 -5.71 -3.84
C HIS A 141 -9.89 -7.17 -3.62
N ARG A 142 -8.63 -7.43 -3.21
CA ARG A 142 -8.15 -8.78 -2.91
C ARG A 142 -8.67 -9.29 -1.56
N VAL A 143 -8.79 -8.41 -0.57
CA VAL A 143 -9.35 -8.74 0.76
C VAL A 143 -10.83 -9.07 0.61
N PHE A 144 -11.62 -8.20 -0.01
CA PHE A 144 -13.07 -8.38 -0.19
C PHE A 144 -13.46 -9.56 -1.09
N ALA A 145 -12.55 -10.01 -1.95
CA ALA A 145 -12.74 -11.26 -2.69
C ALA A 145 -12.71 -12.51 -1.77
N ARG A 146 -12.25 -12.39 -0.53
CA ARG A 146 -12.11 -13.50 0.45
C ARG A 146 -13.03 -13.37 1.64
N VAL A 147 -13.14 -12.17 2.20
CA VAL A 147 -13.89 -11.88 3.42
C VAL A 147 -14.57 -10.51 3.32
N LYS A 148 -15.55 -10.28 4.20
CA LYS A 148 -16.08 -8.93 4.48
C LYS A 148 -15.51 -8.48 5.82
N PRO A 149 -14.36 -7.80 5.85
CA PRO A 149 -13.65 -7.49 7.09
C PRO A 149 -14.40 -6.49 7.97
N PHE A 150 -15.25 -5.64 7.37
CA PHE A 150 -16.02 -4.64 8.10
C PHE A 150 -17.52 -4.88 7.92
N LYS A 151 -18.29 -4.66 8.98
CA LYS A 151 -19.76 -4.76 8.92
C LYS A 151 -20.37 -3.65 8.06
N ASP A 152 -19.85 -2.46 8.23
CA ASP A 152 -20.26 -1.24 7.52
C ASP A 152 -19.12 -0.20 7.56
N THR A 153 -19.37 0.99 7.00
CA THR A 153 -18.38 2.08 6.98
C THR A 153 -18.31 2.89 8.28
N LEU A 154 -19.26 2.67 9.22
CA LEU A 154 -19.29 3.36 10.50
C LEU A 154 -18.51 2.59 11.58
N HIS A 155 -18.60 1.26 11.56
CA HIS A 155 -17.98 0.37 12.54
C HIS A 155 -16.75 -0.33 11.95
N LYS A 156 -15.74 0.44 11.58
CA LYS A 156 -14.48 -0.01 10.99
C LYS A 156 -13.29 0.66 11.66
N PRO A 157 -12.08 0.11 11.53
CA PRO A 157 -10.86 0.77 11.97
C PRO A 157 -10.63 2.07 11.20
N LYS A 158 -9.79 2.95 11.72
CA LYS A 158 -9.27 4.07 10.95
C LYS A 158 -8.27 3.57 9.91
N ILE A 159 -8.49 3.90 8.65
CA ILE A 159 -7.73 3.35 7.53
C ILE A 159 -7.01 4.46 6.77
N TYR A 160 -5.69 4.34 6.69
CA TYR A 160 -4.84 5.09 5.79
C TYR A 160 -4.45 4.23 4.59
N MET A 161 -4.41 4.83 3.40
CA MET A 161 -3.87 4.19 2.21
C MET A 161 -2.79 5.03 1.56
N VAL A 162 -1.60 4.45 1.42
CA VAL A 162 -0.47 5.01 0.67
C VAL A 162 -0.55 4.46 -0.76
N THR A 163 -0.71 5.34 -1.75
CA THR A 163 -1.01 4.91 -3.13
C THR A 163 -0.53 5.90 -4.19
N GLY A 164 -0.09 5.35 -5.34
CA GLY A 164 0.16 6.11 -6.58
C GLY A 164 -1.10 6.27 -7.45
N ASN A 165 -2.24 5.73 -7.03
CA ASN A 165 -3.50 5.90 -7.75
C ASN A 165 -4.19 7.21 -7.31
N GLU A 166 -4.09 8.24 -8.14
CA GLU A 166 -4.64 9.58 -7.88
C GLU A 166 -6.18 9.61 -7.84
N HIS A 167 -6.84 8.67 -8.49
CA HIS A 167 -8.31 8.64 -8.66
C HIS A 167 -9.02 7.67 -7.71
N SER A 168 -8.27 6.92 -6.90
CA SER A 168 -8.89 5.99 -5.95
C SER A 168 -9.68 6.76 -4.89
N ALA A 169 -10.94 6.36 -4.69
CA ALA A 169 -11.85 6.91 -3.67
C ALA A 169 -12.70 5.77 -3.09
N LEU A 170 -12.08 4.93 -2.27
CA LEU A 170 -12.74 3.81 -1.61
C LEU A 170 -13.43 4.31 -0.34
N GLU A 171 -14.73 4.05 -0.18
CA GLU A 171 -15.56 4.57 0.90
C GLU A 171 -15.12 4.19 2.31
N TYR A 172 -14.35 3.10 2.43
CA TYR A 172 -13.82 2.60 3.70
C TYR A 172 -12.41 3.12 4.02
N VAL A 173 -11.79 3.92 3.15
CA VAL A 173 -10.49 4.56 3.40
C VAL A 173 -10.72 5.98 3.91
N ASP A 174 -10.23 6.28 5.11
CA ASP A 174 -10.44 7.59 5.74
C ASP A 174 -9.46 8.64 5.23
N THR A 175 -8.21 8.23 4.98
CA THR A 175 -7.16 9.17 4.56
C THR A 175 -6.24 8.52 3.53
N TYR A 176 -5.97 9.26 2.48
CA TYR A 176 -5.00 8.88 1.46
C TYR A 176 -3.70 9.69 1.62
N ILE A 177 -2.57 8.99 1.55
CA ILE A 177 -1.26 9.58 1.27
C ILE A 177 -0.96 9.24 -0.18
N ARG A 178 -1.21 10.20 -1.07
CA ARG A 178 -1.00 10.01 -2.50
C ARG A 178 0.38 10.45 -2.90
N TYR A 179 0.89 9.81 -3.93
CA TYR A 179 2.11 10.23 -4.60
C TYR A 179 1.93 10.14 -6.11
N HIS A 180 2.62 11.02 -6.85
CA HIS A 180 2.64 10.94 -8.30
C HIS A 180 3.45 9.72 -8.74
N SER A 181 2.91 8.92 -9.65
CA SER A 181 3.60 7.75 -10.21
C SER A 181 3.54 7.76 -11.73
N ARG A 182 4.67 7.52 -12.37
CA ARG A 182 4.73 7.30 -13.82
C ARG A 182 4.28 5.89 -14.20
N HIS A 183 4.10 5.01 -13.23
CA HIS A 183 3.75 3.59 -13.41
C HIS A 183 4.69 2.86 -14.40
N ASP A 184 5.94 3.27 -14.46
CA ASP A 184 6.98 2.66 -15.26
C ASP A 184 7.77 1.57 -14.50
N TYR A 185 8.76 0.97 -15.18
CA TYR A 185 9.59 -0.10 -14.63
C TYR A 185 10.43 0.31 -13.40
N ALA A 186 10.66 1.58 -13.18
CA ALA A 186 11.46 2.13 -12.08
C ALA A 186 10.61 2.80 -10.98
N SER A 187 9.28 2.82 -11.11
CA SER A 187 8.39 3.48 -10.15
C SER A 187 8.20 2.66 -8.87
N HIS A 188 7.88 1.38 -8.99
CA HIS A 188 7.50 0.55 -7.84
C HIS A 188 8.65 -0.41 -7.46
N PRO A 189 8.95 -0.62 -6.17
CA PRO A 189 8.23 -0.18 -4.95
C PRO A 189 8.80 1.09 -4.28
N TYR A 190 9.73 1.80 -4.89
CA TYR A 190 10.54 2.82 -4.24
C TYR A 190 9.73 3.96 -3.58
N PRO A 191 8.71 4.56 -4.21
CA PRO A 191 7.89 5.58 -3.56
C PRO A 191 7.26 5.09 -2.26
N LEU A 192 6.74 3.87 -2.22
CA LEU A 192 6.15 3.30 -1.00
C LEU A 192 7.19 3.13 0.11
N MET A 193 8.42 2.72 -0.24
CA MET A 193 9.52 2.58 0.71
C MET A 193 9.95 3.93 1.27
N VAL A 194 10.07 4.95 0.42
CA VAL A 194 10.41 6.32 0.85
C VAL A 194 9.34 6.88 1.76
N ILE A 195 8.04 6.70 1.43
CA ILE A 195 6.95 7.18 2.28
C ILE A 195 6.93 6.45 3.62
N ALA A 196 7.20 5.14 3.65
CA ALA A 196 7.33 4.40 4.91
C ALA A 196 8.44 4.99 5.80
N SER A 197 9.60 5.32 5.23
CA SER A 197 10.69 5.98 5.95
C SER A 197 10.34 7.40 6.40
N LEU A 198 9.61 8.17 5.59
CA LEU A 198 9.15 9.51 5.98
C LEU A 198 8.15 9.46 7.13
N ILE A 199 7.25 8.46 7.16
CA ILE A 199 6.32 8.24 8.27
C ILE A 199 7.09 7.93 9.56
N SER A 200 8.09 7.05 9.52
CA SER A 200 8.90 6.71 10.69
C SER A 200 9.75 7.88 11.18
N LEU A 201 10.31 8.68 10.27
CA LEU A 201 11.03 9.92 10.63
C LEU A 201 10.11 10.95 11.31
N ALA A 202 8.91 11.17 10.76
CA ALA A 202 7.93 12.08 11.35
C ALA A 202 7.51 11.59 12.75
N TYR A 203 7.33 10.28 12.93
CA TYR A 203 7.03 9.70 14.25
C TYR A 203 8.19 9.87 15.24
N ALA A 204 9.43 9.56 14.83
CA ALA A 204 10.61 9.70 15.68
C ALA A 204 10.81 11.16 16.14
N SER A 205 10.66 12.12 15.23
CA SER A 205 10.77 13.57 15.57
C SER A 205 9.74 13.99 16.61
N ARG A 206 8.53 13.43 16.60
CA ARG A 206 7.49 13.70 17.63
C ARG A 206 7.89 13.12 18.98
N CYS A 207 8.46 11.90 18.99
CA CYS A 207 8.92 11.27 20.24
C CYS A 207 10.04 12.09 20.91
N GLU A 208 10.99 12.60 20.11
CA GLU A 208 12.09 13.44 20.63
C GLU A 208 11.58 14.77 21.21
N MET A 209 10.60 15.41 20.60
CA MET A 209 9.99 16.63 21.13
C MET A 209 9.29 16.38 22.47
N ASN A 210 8.63 15.23 22.63
CA ASN A 210 7.90 14.88 23.85
C ASN A 210 8.83 14.48 25.02
N VAL A 211 10.10 14.13 24.76
CA VAL A 211 11.09 13.79 25.83
C VAL A 211 11.75 15.04 26.41
N ASN A 212 11.72 16.16 25.71
CA ASN A 212 12.35 17.42 26.14
C ASN A 212 11.44 18.37 26.92
N PHE A 213 10.26 17.90 27.31
CA PHE A 213 9.32 18.56 28.25
C PHE A 213 9.09 17.66 29.46
#